data_ef7169c2d2559c7948687449d5c26ad6
#
_entry.id   ef7169c2d2559c7948687449d5c26ad6
#
_cell.length_a   1.000
_cell.length_b   1.000
_cell.length_c   1.000
_cell.angle_alpha   90.00
_cell.angle_beta   90.00
_cell.angle_gamma   90.00
#
_symmetry.space_group_name_H-M   'P 1'
#
loop_
_entity.id
_entity.type
_entity.pdbx_description
1 polymer ?
#
loop_
_entity_poly.entity_id
_entity_poly.type
_entity_poly.pdbx_seq_one_letter_code
_entity_poly.pdbx_strand_id
1 'polypeptide(L)'
;GILGTGFNPSGSEDPYGLRRAGNGIIRTIVESRESVDLETLVQKTVEAYQAAGSLPHPEDLQQRVVDYLKGRVTQYFKEKQLTREYAPLESLPFVELGSVAERMQALHEAVNDPALMTLADSHRRIQNITRGLPAVMNLPADLVLTDPEELVLRQSAEAAGPRILQFLAERMYSEAIRTCEELAAPVTAFFDRILVMAPDERVRSARLLLLCYLKYILGLVCDYSKLT
;
A
#
# COMPACT_ATOMS: atom_id res chain seq x y z
N GLY A 1 -22.32 6.14 15.27
CA GLY A 1 -23.28 7.05 15.92
C GLY A 1 -23.44 8.33 15.10
N ILE A 2 -22.76 9.43 15.43
CA ILE A 2 -23.01 10.79 14.87
C ILE A 2 -22.88 10.85 13.33
N LEU A 3 -21.87 10.23 12.73
CA LEU A 3 -21.77 10.17 11.26
C LEU A 3 -22.99 9.47 10.62
N GLY A 4 -23.61 8.52 11.33
CA GLY A 4 -24.84 7.83 10.88
C GLY A 4 -26.09 8.69 10.88
N THR A 5 -26.12 9.81 11.62
CA THR A 5 -27.22 10.77 11.57
C THR A 5 -27.13 11.77 10.41
N GLY A 6 -26.16 11.59 9.49
CA GLY A 6 -25.96 12.47 8.34
C GLY A 6 -25.04 13.68 8.63
N PHE A 7 -24.58 13.84 9.86
CA PHE A 7 -23.63 14.92 10.18
C PHE A 7 -22.25 14.63 9.59
N ASN A 8 -21.75 15.56 8.81
CA ASN A 8 -20.35 15.57 8.33
C ASN A 8 -19.62 16.76 8.96
N PRO A 9 -18.51 16.54 9.67
CA PRO A 9 -17.72 17.62 10.22
C PRO A 9 -17.13 18.47 9.08
N SER A 10 -17.62 19.70 8.93
CA SER A 10 -17.16 20.69 7.93
C SER A 10 -16.64 21.94 8.64
N GLY A 11 -15.70 22.65 7.99
CA GLY A 11 -15.13 23.89 8.54
C GLY A 11 -14.25 23.69 9.78
N SER A 12 -14.12 24.73 10.61
CA SER A 12 -13.26 24.74 11.83
C SER A 12 -13.96 24.18 13.07
N GLU A 13 -15.29 24.08 13.06
CA GLU A 13 -16.08 23.68 14.23
C GLU A 13 -16.12 22.14 14.38
N ASP A 14 -16.01 21.68 15.62
CA ASP A 14 -16.11 20.26 16.00
C ASP A 14 -17.07 20.11 17.20
N PRO A 15 -18.36 20.47 17.02
CA PRO A 15 -19.32 20.53 18.13
C PRO A 15 -19.54 19.19 18.82
N TYR A 16 -19.35 18.09 18.10
CA TYR A 16 -19.52 16.72 18.63
C TYR A 16 -18.18 16.03 18.95
N GLY A 17 -17.05 16.71 18.82
CA GLY A 17 -15.74 16.14 19.11
C GLY A 17 -15.30 15.03 18.15
N LEU A 18 -15.89 14.91 16.96
CA LEU A 18 -15.59 13.85 15.99
C LEU A 18 -14.13 13.88 15.54
N ARG A 19 -13.58 15.08 15.27
CA ARG A 19 -12.18 15.23 14.88
C ARG A 19 -11.24 14.82 16.00
N ARG A 20 -11.54 15.24 17.24
CA ARG A 20 -10.77 14.84 18.42
C ARG A 20 -10.82 13.34 18.63
N ALA A 21 -12.00 12.73 18.48
CA ALA A 21 -12.16 11.28 18.58
C ALA A 21 -11.39 10.54 17.48
N GLY A 22 -11.51 10.97 16.22
CA GLY A 22 -10.79 10.40 15.10
C GLY A 22 -9.27 10.54 15.26
N ASN A 23 -8.77 11.71 15.59
CA ASN A 23 -7.35 11.94 15.87
C ASN A 23 -6.86 11.07 17.05
N GLY A 24 -7.68 10.90 18.09
CA GLY A 24 -7.39 10.02 19.22
C GLY A 24 -7.20 8.56 18.79
N ILE A 25 -8.11 8.03 17.97
CA ILE A 25 -8.02 6.67 17.43
C ILE A 25 -6.71 6.50 16.64
N ILE A 26 -6.45 7.38 15.65
CA ILE A 26 -5.27 7.29 14.80
C ILE A 26 -3.99 7.39 15.62
N ARG A 27 -3.92 8.38 16.52
CA ARG A 27 -2.78 8.56 17.41
C ARG A 27 -2.51 7.32 18.25
N THR A 28 -3.55 6.74 18.86
CA THR A 28 -3.41 5.54 19.70
C THR A 28 -2.81 4.39 18.90
N ILE A 29 -3.32 4.10 17.70
CA ILE A 29 -2.83 2.99 16.88
C ILE A 29 -1.39 3.23 16.43
N VAL A 30 -1.06 4.43 15.92
CA VAL A 30 0.30 4.75 15.47
C VAL A 30 1.31 4.72 16.63
N GLU A 31 0.94 5.25 17.81
CA GLU A 31 1.85 5.31 18.95
C GLU A 31 1.98 3.97 19.69
N SER A 32 0.90 3.16 19.73
CA SER A 32 0.97 1.81 20.33
C SER A 32 1.68 0.79 19.45
N ARG A 33 1.76 1.06 18.14
CA ARG A 33 2.30 0.15 17.12
C ARG A 33 1.54 -1.18 17.03
N GLU A 34 0.30 -1.20 17.51
CA GLU A 34 -0.55 -2.38 17.45
C GLU A 34 -1.18 -2.56 16.07
N SER A 35 -1.30 -3.82 15.63
CA SER A 35 -2.05 -4.14 14.42
C SER A 35 -3.54 -4.14 14.73
N VAL A 36 -4.26 -3.14 14.22
CA VAL A 36 -5.70 -3.00 14.41
C VAL A 36 -6.38 -2.93 13.05
N ASP A 37 -7.19 -3.94 12.72
CA ASP A 37 -8.03 -3.90 11.53
C ASP A 37 -9.20 -2.92 11.73
N LEU A 38 -8.93 -1.65 11.40
CA LEU A 38 -9.92 -0.58 11.52
C LEU A 38 -11.13 -0.79 10.59
N GLU A 39 -10.97 -1.40 9.43
CA GLU A 39 -12.07 -1.63 8.49
C GLU A 39 -13.05 -2.65 9.08
N THR A 40 -12.54 -3.79 9.58
CA THR A 40 -13.36 -4.78 10.30
C THR A 40 -13.98 -4.20 11.57
N LEU A 41 -13.25 -3.38 12.32
CA LEU A 41 -13.78 -2.74 13.53
C LEU A 41 -14.94 -1.78 13.20
N VAL A 42 -14.80 -0.98 12.14
CA VAL A 42 -15.86 -0.10 11.65
C VAL A 42 -17.07 -0.91 11.18
N GLN A 43 -16.86 -1.97 10.40
CA GLN A 43 -17.93 -2.85 9.94
C GLN A 43 -18.75 -3.40 11.13
N LYS A 44 -18.08 -4.06 12.08
CA LYS A 44 -18.75 -4.62 13.28
C LYS A 44 -19.47 -3.55 14.10
N THR A 45 -18.90 -2.35 14.18
CA THR A 45 -19.54 -1.23 14.87
C THR A 45 -20.83 -0.80 14.17
N VAL A 46 -20.81 -0.69 12.85
CA VAL A 46 -21.99 -0.33 12.04
C VAL A 46 -23.06 -1.39 12.18
N GLU A 47 -22.72 -2.67 12.07
CA GLU A 47 -23.63 -3.82 12.26
C GLU A 47 -24.31 -3.79 13.65
N ALA A 48 -23.54 -3.53 14.71
CA ALA A 48 -24.07 -3.45 16.08
C ALA A 48 -25.08 -2.30 16.25
N TYR A 49 -24.80 -1.12 15.68
CA TYR A 49 -25.73 0.01 15.69
C TYR A 49 -26.99 -0.25 14.86
N GLN A 50 -26.87 -0.94 13.72
CA GLN A 50 -28.02 -1.33 12.89
C GLN A 50 -28.90 -2.33 13.63
N ALA A 51 -28.32 -3.36 14.27
CA ALA A 51 -29.05 -4.34 15.06
C ALA A 51 -29.81 -3.71 16.26
N ALA A 52 -29.25 -2.65 16.84
CA ALA A 52 -29.90 -1.88 17.91
C ALA A 52 -31.00 -0.92 17.40
N GLY A 53 -31.27 -0.87 16.10
CA GLY A 53 -32.25 0.05 15.52
C GLY A 53 -31.91 1.54 15.67
N SER A 54 -30.64 1.85 15.96
CA SER A 54 -30.18 3.17 16.39
C SER A 54 -29.71 4.08 15.25
N LEU A 55 -29.77 3.61 13.99
CA LEU A 55 -29.31 4.40 12.85
C LEU A 55 -30.37 4.46 11.76
N PRO A 56 -30.72 5.65 11.25
CA PRO A 56 -31.34 5.77 9.95
C PRO A 56 -30.31 5.27 8.93
N HIS A 57 -30.71 4.36 8.05
CA HIS A 57 -29.87 3.62 7.11
C HIS A 57 -29.13 4.49 6.09
N PRO A 58 -27.87 4.78 6.22
CA PRO A 58 -27.08 5.06 5.04
C PRO A 58 -26.41 3.76 4.61
N GLU A 59 -26.76 3.26 3.44
CA GLU A 59 -26.13 2.12 2.79
C GLU A 59 -24.59 2.29 2.66
N ASP A 60 -24.11 3.55 2.74
CA ASP A 60 -22.72 3.96 2.60
C ASP A 60 -22.01 4.31 3.93
N LEU A 61 -22.65 4.10 5.10
CA LEU A 61 -22.10 4.56 6.38
C LEU A 61 -20.72 3.97 6.69
N GLN A 62 -20.51 2.69 6.40
CA GLN A 62 -19.22 2.05 6.61
C GLN A 62 -18.13 2.76 5.80
N GLN A 63 -18.37 2.96 4.50
CA GLN A 63 -17.42 3.65 3.62
C GLN A 63 -17.15 5.08 4.08
N ARG A 64 -18.18 5.81 4.46
CA ARG A 64 -18.04 7.20 4.97
C ARG A 64 -17.19 7.26 6.25
N VAL A 65 -17.34 6.30 7.16
CA VAL A 65 -16.51 6.24 8.37
C VAL A 65 -15.07 5.91 8.03
N VAL A 66 -14.84 4.95 7.13
CA VAL A 66 -13.50 4.59 6.64
C VAL A 66 -12.83 5.79 5.97
N ASP A 67 -13.51 6.48 5.05
CA ASP A 67 -12.97 7.65 4.35
C ASP A 67 -12.67 8.81 5.32
N TYR A 68 -13.55 8.99 6.32
CA TYR A 68 -13.33 9.96 7.37
C TYR A 68 -12.04 9.65 8.15
N LEU A 69 -11.83 8.38 8.56
CA LEU A 69 -10.62 7.95 9.26
C LEU A 69 -9.36 8.07 8.38
N LYS A 70 -9.44 7.72 7.08
CA LYS A 70 -8.34 7.95 6.11
C LYS A 70 -7.92 9.41 6.08
N GLY A 71 -8.88 10.33 6.01
CA GLY A 71 -8.60 11.75 6.08
C GLY A 71 -7.95 12.19 7.42
N ARG A 72 -8.24 11.48 8.53
CA ARG A 72 -7.58 11.75 9.83
C ARG A 72 -6.15 11.25 9.87
N VAL A 73 -5.83 10.12 9.22
CA VAL A 73 -4.44 9.64 9.08
C VAL A 73 -3.59 10.67 8.33
N THR A 74 -4.04 11.10 7.17
CA THR A 74 -3.34 12.13 6.37
C THR A 74 -3.15 13.41 7.18
N GLN A 75 -4.19 13.86 7.90
CA GLN A 75 -4.10 15.06 8.73
C GLN A 75 -3.13 14.88 9.91
N TYR A 76 -3.08 13.71 10.54
CA TYR A 76 -2.14 13.40 11.63
C TYR A 76 -0.68 13.57 11.17
N PHE A 77 -0.32 12.98 10.03
CA PHE A 77 1.04 13.10 9.50
C PHE A 77 1.35 14.52 8.99
N LYS A 78 0.35 15.24 8.47
CA LYS A 78 0.48 16.64 8.10
C LYS A 78 0.79 17.53 9.32
N GLU A 79 0.08 17.36 10.43
CA GLU A 79 0.30 18.09 11.67
C GLU A 79 1.67 17.80 12.30
N LYS A 80 2.19 16.57 12.09
CA LYS A 80 3.55 16.18 12.49
C LYS A 80 4.64 16.65 11.52
N GLN A 81 4.28 17.29 10.39
CA GLN A 81 5.18 17.68 9.29
C GLN A 81 5.89 16.47 8.65
N LEU A 82 5.23 15.31 8.61
CA LEU A 82 5.74 14.04 8.09
C LEU A 82 5.02 13.61 6.81
N THR A 83 4.44 14.55 6.06
CA THR A 83 3.65 14.24 4.85
C THR A 83 4.49 13.55 3.78
N ARG A 84 5.74 13.98 3.59
CA ARG A 84 6.67 13.42 2.61
C ARG A 84 7.04 11.97 2.96
N GLU A 85 7.40 11.75 4.21
CA GLU A 85 7.79 10.45 4.74
C GLU A 85 6.62 9.45 4.75
N TYR A 86 5.40 9.95 4.95
CA TYR A 86 4.19 9.14 4.92
C TYR A 86 3.69 8.82 3.50
N ALA A 87 3.96 9.67 2.51
CA ALA A 87 3.42 9.51 1.16
C ALA A 87 3.61 8.11 0.54
N PRO A 88 4.78 7.43 0.68
CA PRO A 88 4.95 6.07 0.19
C PRO A 88 4.05 5.03 0.88
N LEU A 89 3.56 5.31 2.08
CA LEU A 89 2.78 4.39 2.92
C LEU A 89 1.28 4.66 2.89
N GLU A 90 0.85 5.74 2.23
CA GLU A 90 -0.55 6.17 2.19
C GLU A 90 -1.50 5.15 1.56
N SER A 91 -0.99 4.29 0.68
CA SER A 91 -1.76 3.24 0.01
C SER A 91 -1.86 1.93 0.80
N LEU A 92 -1.17 1.81 1.94
CA LEU A 92 -1.24 0.62 2.77
C LEU A 92 -2.64 0.44 3.38
N PRO A 93 -3.10 -0.81 3.56
CA PRO A 93 -4.34 -1.10 4.27
C PRO A 93 -4.34 -0.55 5.70
N PHE A 94 -5.50 -0.25 6.25
CA PHE A 94 -5.62 0.27 7.62
C PHE A 94 -5.11 -0.66 8.71
N VAL A 95 -5.11 -1.97 8.48
CA VAL A 95 -4.51 -2.96 9.39
C VAL A 95 -3.01 -2.71 9.58
N GLU A 96 -2.35 -2.09 8.60
CA GLU A 96 -0.92 -1.75 8.61
C GLU A 96 -0.62 -0.41 9.31
N LEU A 97 -1.62 0.34 9.75
CA LEU A 97 -1.42 1.67 10.34
C LEU A 97 -0.48 1.63 11.56
N GLY A 98 -0.52 0.56 12.37
CA GLY A 98 0.38 0.37 13.52
C GLY A 98 1.86 0.15 13.12
N SER A 99 2.13 -0.24 11.87
CA SER A 99 3.49 -0.46 11.36
C SER A 99 4.10 0.77 10.69
N VAL A 100 3.30 1.82 10.43
CA VAL A 100 3.72 2.97 9.61
C VAL A 100 4.97 3.66 10.17
N ALA A 101 5.05 3.86 11.48
CA ALA A 101 6.20 4.54 12.09
C ALA A 101 7.52 3.76 11.88
N GLU A 102 7.46 2.43 11.99
CA GLU A 102 8.63 1.55 11.80
C GLU A 102 9.03 1.47 10.31
N ARG A 103 8.03 1.40 9.42
CA ARG A 103 8.27 1.45 7.97
C ARG A 103 8.86 2.80 7.53
N MET A 104 8.38 3.92 8.09
CA MET A 104 8.96 5.24 7.84
C MET A 104 10.43 5.31 8.26
N GLN A 105 10.76 4.75 9.43
CA GLN A 105 12.13 4.70 9.92
C GLN A 105 13.02 3.86 8.98
N ALA A 106 12.57 2.67 8.59
CA ALA A 106 13.30 1.80 7.68
C ALA A 106 13.53 2.43 6.30
N LEU A 107 12.51 3.12 5.75
CA LEU A 107 12.64 3.87 4.49
C LEU A 107 13.61 5.05 4.62
N HIS A 108 13.59 5.77 5.75
CA HIS A 108 14.52 6.88 6.01
C HIS A 108 15.98 6.40 6.05
N GLU A 109 16.23 5.23 6.61
CA GLU A 109 17.57 4.63 6.65
C GLU A 109 18.05 4.20 5.26
N ALA A 110 17.13 3.75 4.40
CA ALA A 110 17.44 3.26 3.06
C ALA A 110 17.44 4.36 1.97
N VAL A 111 16.91 5.55 2.23
CA VAL A 111 16.65 6.58 1.20
C VAL A 111 17.89 7.05 0.43
N ASN A 112 19.08 6.88 1.00
CA ASN A 112 20.35 7.24 0.36
C ASN A 112 20.95 6.08 -0.47
N ASP A 113 20.32 4.89 -0.49
CA ASP A 113 20.80 3.79 -1.32
C ASP A 113 20.43 4.04 -2.79
N PRO A 114 21.40 4.05 -3.72
CA PRO A 114 21.13 4.21 -5.14
C PRO A 114 20.22 3.13 -5.73
N ALA A 115 20.26 1.90 -5.17
CA ALA A 115 19.40 0.81 -5.62
C ALA A 115 17.93 1.11 -5.31
N LEU A 116 17.62 1.71 -4.14
CA LEU A 116 16.28 2.12 -3.79
C LEU A 116 15.73 3.17 -4.74
N MET A 117 16.52 4.17 -5.12
CA MET A 117 16.10 5.22 -6.06
C MET A 117 15.87 4.65 -7.46
N THR A 118 16.73 3.73 -7.92
CA THR A 118 16.55 2.99 -9.18
C THR A 118 15.26 2.17 -9.16
N LEU A 119 14.97 1.51 -8.04
CA LEU A 119 13.73 0.77 -7.84
C LEU A 119 12.51 1.68 -7.84
N ALA A 120 12.60 2.87 -7.24
CA ALA A 120 11.52 3.86 -7.22
C ALA A 120 11.12 4.32 -8.63
N ASP A 121 12.10 4.60 -9.48
CA ASP A 121 11.86 4.95 -10.89
C ASP A 121 11.26 3.77 -11.67
N SER A 122 11.78 2.57 -11.43
CA SER A 122 11.26 1.34 -12.03
C SER A 122 9.81 1.06 -11.58
N HIS A 123 9.51 1.23 -10.31
CA HIS A 123 8.15 1.06 -9.77
C HIS A 123 7.17 2.07 -10.37
N ARG A 124 7.57 3.32 -10.54
CA ARG A 124 6.77 4.34 -11.24
C ARG A 124 6.45 3.91 -12.68
N ARG A 125 7.44 3.35 -13.39
CA ARG A 125 7.25 2.82 -14.74
C ARG A 125 6.30 1.61 -14.75
N ILE A 126 6.46 0.67 -13.82
CA ILE A 126 5.56 -0.49 -13.65
C ILE A 126 4.12 0.00 -13.43
N GLN A 127 3.89 0.92 -12.51
CA GLN A 127 2.55 1.45 -12.21
C GLN A 127 1.91 2.11 -13.42
N ASN A 128 2.68 2.88 -14.20
CA ASN A 128 2.17 3.54 -15.41
C ASN A 128 1.76 2.52 -16.49
N ILE A 129 2.58 1.49 -16.71
CA ILE A 129 2.32 0.45 -17.74
C ILE A 129 1.13 -0.43 -17.31
N THR A 130 1.02 -0.73 -16.02
CA THR A 130 -0.04 -1.61 -15.47
C THR A 130 -1.26 -0.83 -14.95
N ARG A 131 -1.42 0.43 -15.36
CA ARG A 131 -2.54 1.27 -14.93
C ARG A 131 -3.88 0.64 -15.34
N GLY A 132 -4.79 0.51 -14.38
CA GLY A 132 -6.09 -0.14 -14.59
C GLY A 132 -6.07 -1.67 -14.55
N LEU A 133 -4.89 -2.30 -14.50
CA LEU A 133 -4.79 -3.74 -14.32
C LEU A 133 -4.74 -4.09 -12.83
N PRO A 134 -5.41 -5.20 -12.43
CA PRO A 134 -5.35 -5.68 -11.05
C PRO A 134 -3.93 -6.14 -10.69
N ALA A 135 -3.58 -6.08 -9.41
CA ALA A 135 -2.39 -6.73 -8.90
C ALA A 135 -2.56 -8.27 -8.97
N VAL A 136 -1.47 -8.98 -9.25
CA VAL A 136 -1.43 -10.44 -9.36
C VAL A 136 -0.61 -10.99 -8.21
N MET A 137 -1.23 -11.80 -7.36
CA MET A 137 -0.57 -12.34 -6.15
C MET A 137 0.38 -13.50 -6.44
N ASN A 138 0.14 -14.25 -7.52
CA ASN A 138 0.95 -15.39 -7.93
C ASN A 138 1.05 -15.43 -9.45
N LEU A 139 2.23 -15.79 -9.97
CA LEU A 139 2.40 -16.01 -11.41
C LEU A 139 1.88 -17.40 -11.81
N PRO A 140 1.19 -17.52 -12.94
CA PRO A 140 0.83 -18.83 -13.50
C PRO A 140 2.08 -19.68 -13.77
N ALA A 141 2.00 -20.98 -13.47
CA ALA A 141 3.12 -21.90 -13.70
C ALA A 141 3.46 -22.04 -15.20
N ASP A 142 2.44 -21.95 -16.04
CA ASP A 142 2.51 -22.03 -17.51
C ASP A 142 2.75 -20.67 -18.17
N LEU A 143 3.13 -19.64 -17.41
CA LEU A 143 3.46 -18.32 -17.95
C LEU A 143 4.65 -18.43 -18.92
N VAL A 144 4.41 -18.18 -20.20
CA VAL A 144 5.43 -18.29 -21.25
C VAL A 144 6.21 -17.00 -21.35
N LEU A 145 7.47 -17.07 -20.90
CA LEU A 145 8.49 -16.03 -21.03
C LEU A 145 9.66 -16.66 -21.78
N THR A 146 10.24 -15.97 -22.74
CA THR A 146 11.23 -16.52 -23.67
C THR A 146 12.58 -15.79 -23.64
N ASP A 147 12.55 -14.49 -23.38
CA ASP A 147 13.78 -13.68 -23.33
C ASP A 147 14.53 -13.90 -21.99
N PRO A 148 15.88 -13.93 -22.02
CA PRO A 148 16.65 -14.14 -20.81
C PRO A 148 16.33 -13.17 -19.68
N GLU A 149 16.13 -11.91 -19.99
CA GLU A 149 15.81 -10.85 -19.01
C GLU A 149 14.43 -11.06 -18.37
N GLU A 150 13.47 -11.62 -19.12
CA GLU A 150 12.16 -12.00 -18.57
C GLU A 150 12.28 -13.15 -17.56
N LEU A 151 13.09 -14.15 -17.88
CA LEU A 151 13.32 -15.33 -17.03
C LEU A 151 14.05 -14.94 -15.74
N VAL A 152 15.10 -14.10 -15.86
CA VAL A 152 15.83 -13.58 -14.69
C VAL A 152 14.91 -12.77 -13.79
N LEU A 153 14.11 -11.86 -14.36
CA LEU A 153 13.20 -11.04 -13.58
C LEU A 153 12.12 -11.89 -12.89
N ARG A 154 11.55 -12.87 -13.60
CA ARG A 154 10.60 -13.82 -13.01
C ARG A 154 11.21 -14.56 -11.81
N GLN A 155 12.38 -15.16 -12.00
CA GLN A 155 13.07 -15.91 -10.96
C GLN A 155 13.38 -15.03 -9.74
N SER A 156 13.88 -13.81 -9.97
CA SER A 156 14.18 -12.85 -8.90
C SER A 156 12.91 -12.45 -8.15
N ALA A 157 11.81 -12.18 -8.85
CA ALA A 157 10.55 -11.79 -8.24
C ALA A 157 9.90 -12.94 -7.44
N GLU A 158 9.92 -14.17 -7.98
CA GLU A 158 9.41 -15.37 -7.30
C GLU A 158 10.24 -15.72 -6.04
N ALA A 159 11.54 -15.43 -6.04
CA ALA A 159 12.41 -15.62 -4.87
C ALA A 159 12.20 -14.50 -3.83
N ALA A 160 11.97 -13.27 -4.26
CA ALA A 160 11.79 -12.11 -3.38
C ALA A 160 10.42 -12.12 -2.67
N GLY A 161 9.34 -12.47 -3.36
CA GLY A 161 7.98 -12.39 -2.84
C GLY A 161 7.78 -13.08 -1.48
N PRO A 162 8.09 -14.38 -1.32
CA PRO A 162 7.97 -15.09 -0.04
C PRO A 162 8.84 -14.48 1.07
N ARG A 163 10.08 -14.02 0.75
CA ARG A 163 10.97 -13.37 1.71
C ARG A 163 10.40 -12.06 2.21
N ILE A 164 9.84 -11.24 1.31
CA ILE A 164 9.17 -9.99 1.66
C ILE A 164 8.01 -10.27 2.61
N LEU A 165 7.14 -11.23 2.29
CA LEU A 165 6.00 -11.59 3.14
C LEU A 165 6.45 -12.06 4.53
N GLN A 166 7.50 -12.88 4.60
CA GLN A 166 8.06 -13.34 5.87
C GLN A 166 8.58 -12.15 6.69
N PHE A 167 9.41 -11.29 6.12
CA PHE A 167 9.97 -10.14 6.83
C PHE A 167 8.89 -9.17 7.31
N LEU A 168 7.83 -8.96 6.51
CA LEU A 168 6.71 -8.14 6.94
C LEU A 168 5.95 -8.76 8.12
N ALA A 169 5.75 -10.09 8.12
CA ALA A 169 5.12 -10.79 9.23
C ALA A 169 5.95 -10.73 10.53
N GLU A 170 7.28 -10.71 10.40
CA GLU A 170 8.24 -10.58 11.50
C GLU A 170 8.54 -9.11 11.86
N ARG A 171 7.91 -8.13 11.21
CA ARG A 171 8.12 -6.68 11.33
C ARG A 171 9.58 -6.25 11.04
N MET A 172 10.28 -7.00 10.21
CA MET A 172 11.65 -6.73 9.76
C MET A 172 11.63 -5.86 8.49
N TYR A 173 11.21 -4.61 8.63
CA TYR A 173 10.95 -3.73 7.48
C TYR A 173 12.20 -3.35 6.69
N SER A 174 13.35 -3.19 7.36
CA SER A 174 14.63 -2.92 6.69
C SER A 174 15.04 -4.07 5.78
N GLU A 175 14.86 -5.33 6.23
CA GLU A 175 15.13 -6.52 5.44
C GLU A 175 14.15 -6.68 4.27
N ALA A 176 12.89 -6.34 4.48
CA ALA A 176 11.89 -6.32 3.40
C ALA A 176 12.27 -5.31 2.31
N ILE A 177 12.70 -4.09 2.70
CA ILE A 177 13.17 -3.05 1.77
C ILE A 177 14.41 -3.53 1.01
N ARG A 178 15.44 -4.06 1.69
CA ARG A 178 16.63 -4.60 1.02
C ARG A 178 16.31 -5.72 0.03
N THR A 179 15.34 -6.58 0.38
CA THR A 179 14.86 -7.61 -0.56
C THR A 179 14.21 -7.01 -1.80
N CYS A 180 13.49 -5.89 -1.67
CA CYS A 180 12.97 -5.16 -2.81
C CYS A 180 14.10 -4.51 -3.64
N GLU A 181 15.15 -3.97 -3.00
CA GLU A 181 16.30 -3.37 -3.67
C GLU A 181 17.03 -4.38 -4.57
N GLU A 182 17.08 -5.66 -4.19
CA GLU A 182 17.63 -6.74 -5.03
C GLU A 182 16.92 -6.84 -6.40
N LEU A 183 15.70 -6.35 -6.53
CA LEU A 183 14.94 -6.33 -7.79
C LEU A 183 15.32 -5.16 -8.72
N ALA A 184 16.04 -4.15 -8.24
CA ALA A 184 16.35 -2.95 -9.02
C ALA A 184 17.11 -3.31 -10.32
N ALA A 185 18.17 -4.11 -10.23
CA ALA A 185 18.97 -4.51 -11.39
C ALA A 185 18.19 -5.40 -12.37
N PRO A 186 17.51 -6.48 -11.95
CA PRO A 186 16.68 -7.30 -12.85
C PRO A 186 15.57 -6.49 -13.56
N VAL A 187 14.89 -5.58 -12.86
CA VAL A 187 13.83 -4.75 -13.44
C VAL A 187 14.42 -3.76 -14.45
N THR A 188 15.56 -3.15 -14.15
CA THR A 188 16.25 -2.25 -15.09
C THR A 188 16.65 -3.00 -16.36
N ALA A 189 17.31 -4.15 -16.23
CA ALA A 189 17.71 -4.97 -17.37
C ALA A 189 16.52 -5.39 -18.24
N PHE A 190 15.41 -5.77 -17.59
CA PHE A 190 14.17 -6.08 -18.30
C PHE A 190 13.66 -4.88 -19.11
N PHE A 191 13.58 -3.69 -18.52
CA PHE A 191 13.09 -2.51 -19.22
C PHE A 191 14.03 -2.01 -20.33
N ASP A 192 15.32 -2.25 -20.21
CA ASP A 192 16.30 -1.84 -21.21
C ASP A 192 16.26 -2.71 -22.47
N ARG A 193 15.88 -3.98 -22.34
CA ARG A 193 15.91 -4.99 -23.40
C ARG A 193 14.53 -5.35 -23.94
N ILE A 194 13.49 -5.25 -23.13
CA ILE A 194 12.19 -5.83 -23.42
C ILE A 194 11.16 -4.75 -23.78
N LEU A 195 10.56 -4.89 -24.96
CA LEU A 195 9.40 -4.09 -25.37
C LEU A 195 8.13 -4.70 -24.73
N VAL A 196 7.71 -4.18 -23.58
CA VAL A 196 6.54 -4.70 -22.84
C VAL A 196 5.29 -4.80 -23.72
N MET A 197 4.99 -3.75 -24.49
CA MET A 197 3.82 -3.68 -25.39
C MET A 197 4.12 -4.36 -26.72
N ALA A 198 4.54 -5.64 -26.70
CA ALA A 198 4.80 -6.44 -27.88
C ALA A 198 3.57 -6.54 -28.79
N PRO A 199 3.75 -6.65 -30.13
CA PRO A 199 2.64 -6.87 -31.07
C PRO A 199 1.91 -8.18 -30.81
N ASP A 200 2.64 -9.24 -30.46
CA ASP A 200 2.06 -10.54 -30.07
C ASP A 200 1.34 -10.39 -28.73
N GLU A 201 0.05 -10.72 -28.74
CA GLU A 201 -0.84 -10.58 -27.59
C GLU A 201 -0.47 -11.52 -26.43
N ARG A 202 0.00 -12.73 -26.72
CA ARG A 202 0.39 -13.70 -25.69
C ARG A 202 1.65 -13.23 -24.98
N VAL A 203 2.63 -12.77 -25.73
CA VAL A 203 3.87 -12.22 -25.19
C VAL A 203 3.58 -10.97 -24.35
N ARG A 204 2.77 -10.05 -24.90
CA ARG A 204 2.35 -8.84 -24.18
C ARG A 204 1.65 -9.17 -22.85
N SER A 205 0.69 -10.10 -22.88
CA SER A 205 -0.05 -10.50 -21.69
C SER A 205 0.86 -11.13 -20.64
N ALA A 206 1.81 -11.98 -21.04
CA ALA A 206 2.77 -12.59 -20.12
C ALA A 206 3.65 -11.52 -19.42
N ARG A 207 4.16 -10.55 -20.19
CA ARG A 207 4.95 -9.41 -19.67
C ARG A 207 4.15 -8.54 -18.69
N LEU A 208 2.90 -8.24 -19.04
CA LEU A 208 2.00 -7.49 -18.14
C LEU A 208 1.70 -8.24 -16.86
N LEU A 209 1.48 -9.56 -16.89
CA LEU A 209 1.28 -10.37 -15.69
C LEU A 209 2.50 -10.34 -14.77
N LEU A 210 3.72 -10.46 -15.33
CA LEU A 210 4.95 -10.34 -14.55
C LEU A 210 5.07 -8.97 -13.87
N LEU A 211 4.76 -7.89 -14.59
CA LEU A 211 4.76 -6.54 -14.01
C LEU A 211 3.66 -6.33 -12.96
N CYS A 212 2.47 -6.94 -13.14
CA CYS A 212 1.41 -6.91 -12.14
C CYS A 212 1.80 -7.65 -10.84
N TYR A 213 2.55 -8.74 -10.96
CA TYR A 213 3.13 -9.44 -9.81
C TYR A 213 4.17 -8.58 -9.09
N LEU A 214 5.08 -7.95 -9.83
CA LEU A 214 6.05 -7.00 -9.24
C LEU A 214 5.34 -5.83 -8.54
N LYS A 215 4.32 -5.25 -9.16
CA LYS A 215 3.48 -4.22 -8.54
C LYS A 215 2.89 -4.70 -7.21
N TYR A 216 2.45 -5.96 -7.13
CA TYR A 216 1.92 -6.54 -5.92
C TYR A 216 2.99 -6.66 -4.83
N ILE A 217 4.11 -7.35 -5.09
CA ILE A 217 5.12 -7.60 -4.05
C ILE A 217 5.79 -6.32 -3.55
N LEU A 218 6.05 -5.36 -4.43
CA LEU A 218 6.58 -4.05 -4.04
C LEU A 218 5.57 -3.25 -3.20
N GLY A 219 4.30 -3.28 -3.62
CA GLY A 219 3.21 -2.60 -2.92
C GLY A 219 2.92 -3.13 -1.51
N LEU A 220 3.34 -4.35 -1.17
CA LEU A 220 3.26 -4.89 0.19
C LEU A 220 4.11 -4.08 1.19
N VAL A 221 5.22 -3.53 0.75
CA VAL A 221 6.14 -2.75 1.59
C VAL A 221 5.74 -1.28 1.58
N CYS A 222 5.68 -0.67 0.41
CA CYS A 222 5.25 0.72 0.21
C CYS A 222 5.07 1.04 -1.29
N ASP A 223 4.54 2.21 -1.58
CA ASP A 223 4.55 2.79 -2.93
C ASP A 223 5.88 3.51 -3.19
N TYR A 224 6.90 2.78 -3.65
CA TYR A 224 8.22 3.33 -3.94
C TYR A 224 8.18 4.48 -4.97
N SER A 225 7.15 4.55 -5.84
CA SER A 225 7.04 5.62 -6.84
C SER A 225 6.86 7.02 -6.22
N LYS A 226 6.50 7.08 -4.95
CA LYS A 226 6.34 8.32 -4.17
C LYS A 226 7.58 8.71 -3.36
N LEU A 227 8.65 7.94 -3.43
CA LEU A 227 9.96 8.33 -2.89
C LEU A 227 10.55 9.44 -3.79
N THR A 228 10.90 10.59 -3.19
CA THR A 228 11.44 11.78 -3.87
C THR A 228 12.53 12.45 -3.01
#